data_04acca76b6cb97b2df8cb21d251b75d8
#
_entry.id   04acca76b6cb97b2df8cb21d251b75d8
#
_cell.length_a   1.000
_cell.length_b   1.000
_cell.length_c   1.000
_cell.angle_alpha   90.00
_cell.angle_beta   90.00
_cell.angle_gamma   90.00
#
_symmetry.space_group_name_H-M   'P 1'
#
loop_
_entity.id
_entity.type
_entity.pdbx_description
1 polymer ?
#
loop_
_entity_poly.entity_id
_entity_poly.type
_entity_poly.pdbx_seq_one_letter_code
_entity_poly.pdbx_strand_id
1 'polypeptide(L)'
;MLIATVSTIISLIFLIAFVAAMIILQVYLSRRESKLPGLVLPAITFSGELFILLNVVTNVMMTSAADNAVGGVDSYDVFVTVLNTVLTLLIISMPTIVLLVIYFLCRRGMNRKKQIEKMNIQDL
;
A
#
# COMPACT_ATOMS: atom_id res chain seq x y z
N MET A 1 17.13 -7.95 -27.21
CA MET A 1 16.30 -8.98 -26.54
C MET A 1 16.92 -9.47 -25.24
N LEU A 2 18.17 -9.98 -25.26
CA LEU A 2 18.80 -10.53 -24.05
C LEU A 2 19.01 -9.51 -22.92
N ILE A 3 19.41 -8.29 -23.23
CA ILE A 3 19.61 -7.19 -22.26
C ILE A 3 18.31 -6.79 -21.59
N ALA A 4 17.21 -6.72 -22.33
CA ALA A 4 15.89 -6.37 -21.81
C ALA A 4 15.36 -7.44 -20.86
N THR A 5 15.55 -8.73 -21.16
CA THR A 5 15.14 -9.84 -20.30
C THR A 5 15.96 -9.91 -19.01
N VAL A 6 17.26 -9.68 -19.08
CA VAL A 6 18.14 -9.62 -17.90
C VAL A 6 17.75 -8.44 -17.00
N SER A 7 17.50 -7.28 -17.58
CA SER A 7 17.07 -6.09 -16.83
C SER A 7 15.74 -6.31 -16.11
N THR A 8 14.76 -6.96 -16.75
CA THR A 8 13.48 -7.28 -16.14
C THR A 8 13.62 -8.29 -14.99
N ILE A 9 14.47 -9.29 -15.12
CA ILE A 9 14.73 -10.27 -14.07
C ILE A 9 15.37 -9.61 -12.85
N ILE A 10 16.40 -8.78 -13.07
CA ILE A 10 17.05 -8.02 -11.99
C ILE A 10 16.07 -7.11 -11.28
N SER A 11 15.23 -6.38 -12.02
CA SER A 11 14.19 -5.52 -11.44
C SER A 11 13.18 -6.31 -10.61
N LEU A 12 12.80 -7.50 -11.07
CA LEU A 12 11.87 -8.37 -10.34
C LEU A 12 12.48 -8.88 -9.03
N ILE A 13 13.73 -9.33 -9.06
CA ILE A 13 14.46 -9.77 -7.87
C ILE A 13 14.58 -8.63 -6.86
N PHE A 14 14.93 -7.43 -7.34
CA PHE A 14 15.03 -6.25 -6.49
C PHE A 14 13.68 -5.89 -5.86
N LEU A 15 12.58 -5.97 -6.62
CA LEU A 15 11.24 -5.74 -6.13
C LEU A 15 10.85 -6.72 -5.02
N ILE A 16 11.10 -8.00 -5.23
CA ILE A 16 10.81 -9.06 -4.24
C ILE A 16 11.62 -8.84 -2.96
N ALA A 17 12.91 -8.53 -3.08
CA ALA A 17 13.77 -8.24 -1.95
C ALA A 17 13.30 -7.00 -1.18
N PHE A 18 12.88 -5.96 -1.89
CA PHE A 18 12.34 -4.74 -1.29
C PHE A 18 11.04 -5.01 -0.50
N VAL A 19 10.11 -5.75 -1.09
CA VAL A 19 8.85 -6.14 -0.42
C VAL A 19 9.12 -6.98 0.81
N ALA A 20 10.03 -7.96 0.73
CA ALA A 20 10.43 -8.78 1.87
C ALA A 20 11.04 -7.93 3.00
N ALA A 21 11.93 -7.00 2.67
CA ALA A 21 12.52 -6.08 3.63
C ALA A 21 11.45 -5.20 4.32
N MET A 22 10.48 -4.70 3.55
CA MET A 22 9.35 -3.92 4.10
C MET A 22 8.49 -4.74 5.07
N ILE A 23 8.20 -5.99 4.75
CA ILE A 23 7.43 -6.89 5.63
C ILE A 23 8.20 -7.17 6.92
N ILE A 24 9.49 -7.48 6.84
CA ILE A 24 10.35 -7.73 8.01
C ILE A 24 10.40 -6.48 8.90
N LEU A 25 10.60 -5.31 8.30
CA LEU A 25 10.63 -4.04 9.02
C LEU A 25 9.29 -3.77 9.71
N GLN A 26 8.17 -4.02 9.04
CA GLN A 26 6.83 -3.84 9.59
C GLN A 26 6.57 -4.76 10.78
N VAL A 27 6.93 -6.03 10.69
CA VAL A 27 6.82 -7.00 11.79
C VAL A 27 7.68 -6.56 12.98
N TYR A 28 8.91 -6.11 12.72
CA TYR A 28 9.82 -5.61 13.74
C TYR A 28 9.27 -4.37 14.46
N LEU A 29 8.76 -3.39 13.70
CA LEU A 29 8.15 -2.18 14.25
C LEU A 29 6.86 -2.48 15.01
N SER A 30 6.04 -3.39 14.50
CA SER A 30 4.76 -3.77 15.14
C SER A 30 4.93 -4.52 16.45
N ARG A 31 6.07 -5.17 16.65
CA ARG A 31 6.40 -5.88 17.91
C ARG A 31 6.90 -4.98 19.02
N ARG A 32 7.22 -3.72 18.73
CA ARG A 32 7.61 -2.77 19.77
C ARG A 32 6.43 -2.42 20.69
N GLU A 33 6.70 -2.20 21.95
CA GLU A 33 5.70 -1.91 22.99
C GLU A 33 4.91 -0.62 22.73
N SER A 34 5.50 0.35 22.06
CA SER A 34 4.82 1.60 21.71
C SER A 34 3.91 1.43 20.48
N LYS A 35 2.75 2.07 20.53
CA LYS A 35 1.73 2.00 19.45
C LYS A 35 2.16 2.74 18.18
N LEU A 36 3.02 3.73 18.32
CA LEU A 36 3.37 4.66 17.26
C LEU A 36 4.27 4.06 16.16
N PRO A 37 5.39 3.36 16.44
CA PRO A 37 6.31 2.94 15.39
C PRO A 37 5.71 1.92 14.41
N GLY A 38 4.78 1.07 14.86
CA GLY A 38 4.12 0.12 13.97
C GLY A 38 3.12 0.76 12.99
N LEU A 39 2.61 1.94 13.32
CA LEU A 39 1.66 2.67 12.48
C LEU A 39 2.36 3.65 11.52
N VAL A 40 3.62 4.01 11.79
CA VAL A 40 4.38 4.97 10.98
C VAL A 40 4.55 4.47 9.54
N LEU A 41 4.87 3.20 9.36
CA LEU A 41 5.09 2.63 8.04
C LEU A 41 3.80 2.63 7.17
N PRO A 42 2.65 2.12 7.65
CA PRO A 42 1.39 2.26 6.92
C PRO A 42 0.98 3.72 6.67
N ALA A 43 1.27 4.63 7.60
CA ALA A 43 0.95 6.04 7.42
C ALA A 43 1.78 6.69 6.31
N ILE A 44 3.07 6.35 6.21
CA ILE A 44 3.95 6.84 5.14
C ILE A 44 3.50 6.29 3.78
N THR A 45 3.19 5.00 3.68
CA THR A 45 2.69 4.39 2.43
C THR A 45 1.35 5.00 2.02
N PHE A 46 0.42 5.17 2.94
CA PHE A 46 -0.86 5.82 2.69
C PHE A 46 -0.72 7.27 2.22
N SER A 47 0.22 8.03 2.82
CA SER A 47 0.51 9.40 2.37
C SER A 47 1.07 9.42 0.94
N GLY A 48 1.93 8.47 0.59
CA GLY A 48 2.44 8.29 -0.77
C GLY A 48 1.33 7.94 -1.77
N GLU A 49 0.42 7.05 -1.39
CA GLU A 49 -0.74 6.67 -2.22
C GLU A 49 -1.66 7.86 -2.46
N LEU A 50 -1.93 8.67 -1.42
CA LEU A 50 -2.74 9.87 -1.54
C LEU A 50 -2.11 10.88 -2.52
N PHE A 51 -0.78 11.01 -2.47
CA PHE A 51 -0.06 11.89 -3.41
C PHE A 51 -0.13 11.38 -4.86
N ILE A 52 0.00 10.08 -5.08
CA ILE A 52 -0.16 9.45 -6.39
C ILE A 52 -1.59 9.64 -6.91
N LEU A 53 -2.59 9.43 -6.05
CA LEU A 53 -4.00 9.65 -6.38
C LEU A 53 -4.25 11.07 -6.86
N LEU A 54 -3.73 12.05 -6.12
CA LEU A 54 -3.89 13.46 -6.47
C LEU A 54 -3.28 13.76 -7.86
N ASN A 55 -2.10 13.23 -8.15
CA ASN A 55 -1.46 13.36 -9.46
C ASN A 55 -2.29 12.71 -10.58
N VAL A 56 -2.80 11.50 -10.36
CA VAL A 56 -3.64 10.79 -11.35
C VAL A 56 -4.92 11.57 -11.63
N VAL A 57 -5.62 12.03 -10.59
CA VAL A 57 -6.85 12.83 -10.74
C VAL A 57 -6.57 14.12 -11.50
N THR A 58 -5.50 14.82 -11.18
CA THR A 58 -5.11 16.06 -11.88
C THR A 58 -4.82 15.80 -13.35
N ASN A 59 -4.09 14.74 -13.69
CA ASN A 59 -3.79 14.37 -15.07
C ASN A 59 -5.07 13.99 -15.84
N VAL A 60 -5.96 13.21 -15.24
CA VAL A 60 -7.24 12.84 -15.85
C VAL A 60 -8.10 14.09 -16.12
N MET A 61 -8.17 15.02 -15.17
CA MET A 61 -8.92 16.26 -15.34
C MET A 61 -8.32 17.14 -16.45
N MET A 62 -6.98 17.24 -16.52
CA MET A 62 -6.32 18.02 -17.57
C MET A 62 -6.52 17.41 -18.95
N THR A 63 -6.42 16.09 -19.07
CA THR A 63 -6.64 15.39 -20.33
C THR A 63 -8.08 15.55 -20.80
N SER A 64 -9.05 15.36 -19.92
CA SER A 64 -10.47 15.53 -20.23
C SER A 64 -10.81 16.97 -20.65
N ALA A 65 -10.17 17.96 -20.05
CA ALA A 65 -10.36 19.36 -20.42
C ALA A 65 -9.77 19.67 -21.80
N ALA A 66 -8.61 19.08 -22.15
CA ALA A 66 -7.99 19.22 -23.46
C ALA A 66 -8.82 18.53 -24.57
N ASP A 67 -9.34 17.33 -24.30
CA ASP A 67 -10.15 16.57 -25.26
C ASP A 67 -11.51 17.24 -25.53
N ASN A 68 -12.12 17.82 -24.50
CA ASN A 68 -13.34 18.63 -24.66
C ASN A 68 -13.14 19.87 -25.54
N ALA A 69 -11.92 20.41 -25.57
CA ALA A 69 -11.59 21.56 -26.42
C ALA A 69 -11.41 21.17 -27.90
N VAL A 70 -11.15 19.89 -28.20
CA VAL A 70 -10.84 19.40 -29.56
C VAL A 70 -12.03 18.68 -30.22
N GLY A 71 -13.05 18.29 -29.50
CA GLY A 71 -14.27 17.68 -30.06
C GLY A 71 -14.69 16.40 -29.34
N GLY A 72 -15.48 16.57 -28.31
CA GLY A 72 -16.36 15.55 -27.74
C GLY A 72 -15.71 14.25 -27.30
N VAL A 73 -15.47 14.12 -26.00
CA VAL A 73 -15.11 12.83 -25.38
C VAL A 73 -16.34 11.94 -25.37
N ASP A 74 -16.26 10.77 -26.00
CA ASP A 74 -17.32 9.77 -25.89
C ASP A 74 -17.47 9.29 -24.43
N SER A 75 -18.70 9.16 -23.98
CA SER A 75 -19.01 8.69 -22.63
C SER A 75 -18.37 7.35 -22.27
N TYR A 76 -18.07 6.55 -23.30
CA TYR A 76 -17.35 5.28 -23.17
C TYR A 76 -15.89 5.49 -22.72
N ASP A 77 -15.19 6.45 -23.30
CA ASP A 77 -13.79 6.74 -22.97
C ASP A 77 -13.65 7.25 -21.53
N VAL A 78 -14.57 8.06 -21.06
CA VAL A 78 -14.62 8.52 -19.66
C VAL A 78 -14.84 7.35 -18.72
N PHE A 79 -15.77 6.47 -19.03
CA PHE A 79 -16.05 5.28 -18.22
C PHE A 79 -14.84 4.35 -18.12
N VAL A 80 -14.19 4.05 -19.23
CA VAL A 80 -12.98 3.21 -19.29
C VAL A 80 -11.84 3.85 -18.49
N THR A 81 -11.66 5.15 -18.59
CA THR A 81 -10.62 5.89 -17.86
C THR A 81 -10.87 5.85 -16.34
N VAL A 82 -12.09 6.08 -15.91
CA VAL A 82 -12.47 5.98 -14.49
C VAL A 82 -12.27 4.56 -13.96
N LEU A 83 -12.72 3.56 -14.70
CA LEU A 83 -12.57 2.16 -14.32
C LEU A 83 -11.09 1.76 -14.18
N ASN A 84 -10.27 2.15 -15.14
CA ASN A 84 -8.84 1.89 -15.12
C ASN A 84 -8.13 2.59 -13.96
N THR A 85 -8.53 3.82 -13.66
CA THR A 85 -8.02 4.57 -12.50
C THR A 85 -8.36 3.89 -11.18
N VAL A 86 -9.60 3.44 -11.00
CA VAL A 86 -10.04 2.71 -9.80
C VAL A 86 -9.26 1.39 -9.65
N LEU A 87 -9.09 0.64 -10.73
CA LEU A 87 -8.31 -0.61 -10.74
C LEU A 87 -6.85 -0.36 -10.35
N THR A 88 -6.23 0.67 -10.90
CA THR A 88 -4.85 1.06 -10.57
C THR A 88 -4.72 1.43 -9.10
N LEU A 89 -5.68 2.18 -8.56
CA LEU A 89 -5.72 2.53 -7.14
C LEU A 89 -5.81 1.29 -6.24
N LEU A 90 -6.67 0.33 -6.57
CA LEU A 90 -6.79 -0.92 -5.82
C LEU A 90 -5.47 -1.70 -5.79
N ILE A 91 -4.78 -1.76 -6.93
CA ILE A 91 -3.48 -2.45 -7.02
C ILE A 91 -2.41 -1.73 -6.18
N ILE A 92 -2.37 -0.41 -6.23
CA ILE A 92 -1.42 0.41 -5.45
C ILE A 92 -1.70 0.31 -3.95
N SER A 93 -2.97 0.22 -3.54
CA SER A 93 -3.37 0.09 -2.12
C SER A 93 -3.12 -1.30 -1.52
N MET A 94 -2.90 -2.33 -2.34
CA MET A 94 -2.64 -3.69 -1.85
C MET A 94 -1.51 -3.78 -0.81
N PRO A 95 -0.32 -3.22 -1.03
CA PRO A 95 0.76 -3.28 -0.03
C PRO A 95 0.39 -2.59 1.28
N THR A 96 -0.33 -1.48 1.26
CA THR A 96 -0.79 -0.78 2.47
C THR A 96 -1.79 -1.62 3.27
N ILE A 97 -2.73 -2.27 2.60
CA ILE A 97 -3.68 -3.18 3.24
C ILE A 97 -2.96 -4.35 3.90
N VAL A 98 -1.99 -4.96 3.23
CA VAL A 98 -1.18 -6.06 3.77
C VAL A 98 -0.41 -5.59 5.01
N LEU A 99 0.21 -4.42 4.98
CA LEU A 99 0.93 -3.85 6.12
C LEU A 99 0.00 -3.58 7.32
N LEU A 100 -1.20 -3.07 7.07
CA LEU A 100 -2.22 -2.86 8.10
C LEU A 100 -2.68 -4.18 8.72
N VAL A 101 -2.93 -5.20 7.91
CA VAL A 101 -3.32 -6.54 8.40
C VAL A 101 -2.21 -7.13 9.27
N ILE A 102 -0.95 -7.07 8.83
CA ILE A 102 0.21 -7.55 9.62
C ILE A 102 0.30 -6.80 10.95
N TYR A 103 0.16 -5.48 10.93
CA TYR A 103 0.13 -4.66 12.13
C TYR A 103 -0.96 -5.11 13.10
N PHE A 104 -2.17 -5.28 12.60
CA PHE A 104 -3.33 -5.67 13.42
C PHE A 104 -3.16 -7.07 14.03
N LEU A 105 -2.66 -8.03 13.25
CA LEU A 105 -2.39 -9.41 13.71
C LEU A 105 -1.30 -9.46 14.77
N CYS A 106 -0.18 -8.76 14.57
CA CYS A 106 0.90 -8.67 15.55
C CYS A 106 0.41 -8.04 16.86
N ARG A 107 -0.40 -7.00 16.76
CA ARG A 107 -0.94 -6.32 17.93
C ARG A 107 -1.95 -7.18 18.71
N ARG A 108 -2.80 -7.90 18.00
CA ARG A 108 -3.74 -8.84 18.61
C ARG A 108 -3.02 -9.95 19.38
N GLY A 109 -1.92 -10.46 18.80
CA GLY A 109 -1.07 -11.45 19.46
C GLY A 109 -0.42 -10.93 20.75
N MET A 110 0.08 -9.70 20.75
CA MET A 110 0.67 -9.06 21.93
C MET A 110 -0.38 -8.81 23.04
N ASN A 111 -1.57 -8.38 22.72
CA ASN A 111 -2.64 -8.18 23.67
C ASN A 111 -3.07 -9.49 24.36
N ARG A 112 -3.14 -10.59 23.61
CA ARG A 112 -3.40 -11.92 24.17
C ARG A 112 -2.32 -12.37 25.16
N LYS A 113 -1.05 -12.18 24.84
CA LYS A 113 0.08 -12.49 25.73
C LYS A 113 0.00 -11.69 27.04
N LYS A 114 -0.29 -10.41 26.97
CA LYS A 114 -0.45 -9.54 28.15
C LYS A 114 -1.62 -10.00 29.07
N GLN A 115 -2.72 -10.46 28.49
CA GLN A 115 -3.84 -10.99 29.24
C GLN A 115 -3.49 -12.30 29.95
N ILE A 116 -2.77 -13.20 29.29
CA ILE A 116 -2.32 -14.48 29.87
C ILE A 116 -1.34 -14.24 31.03
N GLU A 117 -0.41 -13.31 30.89
CA GLU A 117 0.51 -12.91 31.97
C GLU A 117 -0.23 -12.33 33.19
N LYS A 118 -1.25 -11.50 32.97
CA LYS A 118 -2.09 -10.96 34.04
C LYS A 118 -2.88 -12.06 34.77
N MET A 119 -3.38 -13.06 34.07
CA MET A 119 -4.06 -14.20 34.67
C MET A 119 -3.10 -15.04 35.52
N ASN A 120 -1.89 -15.30 35.06
CA ASN A 120 -0.88 -16.06 35.82
C ASN A 120 -0.45 -15.35 37.12
N ILE A 121 -0.45 -14.03 37.14
CA ILE A 121 -0.12 -13.26 38.36
C ILE A 121 -1.28 -13.27 39.36
N GLN A 122 -2.51 -13.36 38.89
CA GLN A 122 -3.70 -13.44 39.78
C GLN A 122 -3.89 -14.80 40.42
N ASP A 123 -3.40 -15.87 39.85
CA ASP A 123 -3.45 -17.24 40.39
C ASP A 123 -2.33 -17.54 41.44
N LEU A 124 -1.42 -16.62 41.61
CA LEU A 124 -0.38 -16.67 42.66
C LEU A 124 -0.79 -15.86 43.89
#